data_3ea021bc17ff258b78eed07b702c5514
#
_entry.id   3ea021bc17ff258b78eed07b702c5514
#
_cell.length_a   1.000
_cell.length_b   1.000
_cell.length_c   1.000
_cell.angle_alpha   90.00
_cell.angle_beta   90.00
_cell.angle_gamma   90.00
#
_symmetry.space_group_name_H-M   'P 1'
#
loop_
_entity.id
_entity.type
_entity.pdbx_description
1 polymer ?
#
loop_
_entity_poly.entity_id
_entity_poly.type
_entity_poly.pdbx_seq_one_letter_code
_entity_poly.pdbx_strand_id
1 'polypeptide(L)'
;MRIVPGIELDCRWREQDFLTLGIGIDITCPVLLEIERTRNDSVQSFAAEQAIHTIHEAGGLAVLVPPNEMDDTFPVAAFDGIAAYGSHSRADTTRYHTLARRHGLVVTGGSGFLSEDKPPHRPGTVDFYGHEPQVAAAFLAAIHHLNEEKRSFHHDSI
;
A
#
# COMPACT_ATOMS: atom_id res chain seq x y z
N MET A 1 -13.55 15.45 -8.06
CA MET A 1 -12.41 14.51 -7.93
C MET A 1 -12.19 14.28 -6.45
N ARG A 2 -12.06 13.03 -6.00
CA ARG A 2 -11.72 12.70 -4.61
C ARG A 2 -10.23 12.34 -4.56
N ILE A 3 -9.49 12.98 -3.65
CA ILE A 3 -8.08 12.68 -3.41
C ILE A 3 -8.00 11.80 -2.17
N VAL A 4 -7.27 10.70 -2.26
CA VAL A 4 -6.96 9.80 -1.15
C VAL A 4 -5.48 10.01 -0.82
N PRO A 5 -5.14 10.53 0.37
CA PRO A 5 -3.75 10.72 0.75
C PRO A 5 -3.04 9.38 0.97
N GLY A 6 -1.75 9.34 0.69
CA GLY A 6 -0.93 8.13 0.88
C GLY A 6 0.53 8.48 1.16
N ILE A 7 1.27 7.47 1.62
CA ILE A 7 2.71 7.50 1.86
C ILE A 7 3.35 6.24 1.28
N GLU A 8 4.57 6.33 0.83
CA GLU A 8 5.41 5.20 0.45
C GLU A 8 6.55 5.08 1.46
N LEU A 9 6.74 3.90 2.02
CA LEU A 9 7.78 3.58 2.98
C LEU A 9 8.69 2.50 2.41
N ASP A 10 10.00 2.77 2.40
CA ASP A 10 11.03 1.78 2.13
C ASP A 10 11.10 0.81 3.31
N CYS A 11 10.97 -0.48 3.03
CA CYS A 11 10.89 -1.50 4.05
C CYS A 11 11.91 -2.61 3.81
N ARG A 12 12.24 -3.33 4.89
CA ARG A 12 13.09 -4.51 4.84
C ARG A 12 12.50 -5.66 5.64
N TRP A 13 12.52 -6.83 5.02
CA TRP A 13 12.24 -8.11 5.65
C TRP A 13 13.44 -9.02 5.47
N ARG A 14 14.14 -9.32 6.56
CA ARG A 14 15.45 -10.01 6.53
C ARG A 14 16.43 -9.26 5.61
N GLU A 15 16.90 -9.90 4.55
CA GLU A 15 17.84 -9.34 3.57
C GLU A 15 17.14 -8.72 2.34
N GLN A 16 15.80 -8.67 2.35
CA GLN A 16 14.99 -8.27 1.19
C GLN A 16 14.37 -6.90 1.40
N ASP A 17 14.66 -5.98 0.48
CA ASP A 17 14.04 -4.67 0.42
C ASP A 17 12.72 -4.74 -0.36
N PHE A 18 11.72 -4.00 0.10
CA PHE A 18 10.41 -3.89 -0.53
C PHE A 18 9.75 -2.56 -0.17
N LEU A 19 8.61 -2.26 -0.77
CA LEU A 19 7.85 -1.04 -0.48
C LEU A 19 6.53 -1.38 0.21
N THR A 20 6.13 -0.51 1.14
CA THR A 20 4.79 -0.50 1.72
C THR A 20 4.11 0.82 1.42
N LEU A 21 2.90 0.77 0.85
CA LEU A 21 2.08 1.95 0.64
C LEU A 21 1.09 2.09 1.79
N GLY A 22 1.09 3.25 2.43
CA GLY A 22 0.01 3.66 3.34
C GLY A 22 -1.04 4.43 2.56
N ILE A 23 -2.27 3.94 2.51
CA ILE A 23 -3.35 4.55 1.71
C ILE A 23 -4.50 4.98 2.61
N GLY A 24 -4.99 6.21 2.43
CA GLY A 24 -6.08 6.77 3.24
C GLY A 24 -5.63 7.26 4.61
N ILE A 25 -4.34 7.57 4.75
CA ILE A 25 -3.73 8.05 6.00
C ILE A 25 -4.23 9.44 6.39
N ASP A 26 -4.13 9.75 7.67
CA ASP A 26 -4.20 11.11 8.18
C ASP A 26 -2.80 11.75 8.12
N ILE A 27 -2.61 12.66 7.17
CA ILE A 27 -1.32 13.36 6.96
C ILE A 27 -0.92 14.24 8.15
N THR A 28 -1.82 14.51 9.08
CA THR A 28 -1.53 15.29 10.29
C THR A 28 -1.15 14.41 11.48
N CYS A 29 -1.15 13.09 11.30
CA CYS A 29 -0.80 12.15 12.36
C CYS A 29 0.64 12.39 12.86
N PRO A 30 0.85 12.55 14.17
CA PRO A 30 2.15 12.89 14.74
C PRO A 30 3.27 11.91 14.35
N VAL A 31 2.97 10.62 14.23
CA VAL A 31 3.96 9.61 13.85
C VAL A 31 4.51 9.85 12.43
N LEU A 32 3.66 10.28 11.49
CA LEU A 32 4.09 10.60 10.13
C LEU A 32 4.90 11.89 10.07
N LEU A 33 4.50 12.91 10.83
CA LEU A 33 5.23 14.17 10.93
C LEU A 33 6.62 13.95 11.54
N GLU A 34 6.76 13.04 12.49
CA GLU A 34 8.05 12.69 13.08
C GLU A 34 8.95 11.97 12.07
N ILE A 35 8.41 11.04 11.26
CA ILE A 35 9.15 10.38 10.17
C ILE A 35 9.66 11.42 9.18
N GLU A 36 8.82 12.36 8.75
CA GLU A 36 9.22 13.43 7.83
C GLU A 36 10.32 14.30 8.43
N ARG A 37 10.18 14.68 9.70
CA ARG A 37 11.14 15.51 10.41
C ARG A 37 12.50 14.83 10.60
N THR A 38 12.53 13.52 10.82
CA THR A 38 13.74 12.75 11.05
C THR A 38 14.34 12.19 9.76
N ARG A 39 13.67 12.37 8.63
CA ARG A 39 14.15 11.98 7.31
C ARG A 39 15.35 12.84 6.92
N ASN A 40 16.54 12.35 7.28
CA ASN A 40 17.79 12.86 6.74
C ASN A 40 17.99 12.29 5.32
N ASP A 41 18.95 12.81 4.54
CA ASP A 41 19.28 12.35 3.17
C ASP A 41 19.65 10.85 3.04
N SER A 42 19.63 10.11 4.14
CA SER A 42 19.80 8.66 4.16
C SER A 42 18.44 7.95 4.04
N VAL A 43 18.34 6.99 3.13
CA VAL A 43 17.16 6.13 2.98
C VAL A 43 16.92 5.41 4.31
N GLN A 44 15.84 5.77 5.00
CA GLN A 44 15.41 5.09 6.21
C GLN A 44 14.56 3.88 5.80
N SER A 45 15.06 2.69 6.08
CA SER A 45 14.31 1.44 5.85
C SER A 45 13.64 0.99 7.15
N PHE A 46 12.34 0.67 7.05
CA PHE A 46 11.51 0.20 8.17
C PHE A 46 11.46 -1.32 8.19
N ALA A 47 11.38 -1.92 9.38
CA ALA A 47 10.91 -3.30 9.48
C ALA A 47 9.44 -3.40 9.01
N ALA A 48 9.04 -4.51 8.43
CA ALA A 48 7.68 -4.71 7.90
C ALA A 48 6.61 -4.37 8.94
N GLU A 49 6.76 -4.92 10.15
CA GLU A 49 5.81 -4.72 11.25
C GLU A 49 5.74 -3.25 11.69
N GLN A 50 6.87 -2.56 11.70
CA GLN A 50 6.94 -1.15 12.06
C GLN A 50 6.22 -0.28 11.03
N ALA A 51 6.43 -0.53 9.73
CA ALA A 51 5.75 0.20 8.66
C ALA A 51 4.23 0.00 8.72
N ILE A 52 3.77 -1.24 8.89
CA ILE A 52 2.35 -1.57 9.02
C ILE A 52 1.74 -0.85 10.23
N HIS A 53 2.39 -0.96 11.39
CA HIS A 53 1.93 -0.28 12.61
C HIS A 53 1.83 1.23 12.44
N THR A 54 2.84 1.86 11.85
CA THR A 54 2.86 3.30 11.56
C THR A 54 1.69 3.73 10.66
N ILE A 55 1.41 2.95 9.61
CA ILE A 55 0.31 3.22 8.68
C ILE A 55 -1.04 3.06 9.39
N HIS A 56 -1.22 2.02 10.20
CA HIS A 56 -2.43 1.80 10.98
C HIS A 56 -2.64 2.91 12.03
N GLU A 57 -1.59 3.36 12.72
CA GLU A 57 -1.66 4.48 13.66
C GLU A 57 -2.10 5.77 12.96
N ALA A 58 -1.65 5.99 11.72
CA ALA A 58 -2.14 7.07 10.87
C ALA A 58 -3.52 6.80 10.26
N GLY A 59 -4.16 5.69 10.63
CA GLY A 59 -5.51 5.31 10.19
C GLY A 59 -5.59 4.93 8.71
N GLY A 60 -4.51 4.46 8.10
CA GLY A 60 -4.44 4.02 6.71
C GLY A 60 -4.52 2.51 6.53
N LEU A 61 -4.61 2.08 5.27
CA LEU A 61 -4.42 0.68 4.84
C LEU A 61 -2.95 0.46 4.48
N ALA A 62 -2.34 -0.57 5.04
CA ALA A 62 -0.99 -0.99 4.70
C ALA A 62 -1.03 -1.94 3.49
N VAL A 63 -0.53 -1.47 2.34
CA VAL A 63 -0.54 -2.22 1.08
C VAL A 63 0.87 -2.65 0.72
N LEU A 64 1.07 -3.95 0.59
CA LEU A 64 2.33 -4.55 0.14
C LEU A 64 2.56 -4.26 -1.35
N VAL A 65 3.70 -3.69 -1.70
CA VAL A 65 4.24 -3.75 -3.06
C VAL A 65 5.18 -4.96 -3.10
N PRO A 66 4.77 -6.06 -3.79
CA PRO A 66 5.52 -7.30 -3.70
C PRO A 66 6.94 -7.15 -4.25
N PRO A 67 7.97 -7.63 -3.53
CA PRO A 67 9.31 -7.73 -4.09
C PRO A 67 9.36 -8.79 -5.20
N ASN A 68 10.38 -8.71 -6.07
CA ASN A 68 10.54 -9.65 -7.18
C ASN A 68 10.64 -11.11 -6.71
N GLU A 69 11.34 -11.33 -5.61
CA GLU A 69 11.48 -12.64 -4.98
C GLU A 69 10.87 -12.58 -3.57
N MET A 70 9.83 -13.36 -3.35
CA MET A 70 9.14 -13.43 -2.07
C MET A 70 9.02 -14.89 -1.66
N ASP A 71 9.63 -15.24 -0.54
CA ASP A 71 9.56 -16.59 0.02
C ASP A 71 8.26 -16.84 0.81
N ASP A 72 7.98 -18.10 1.16
CA ASP A 72 6.78 -18.50 1.87
C ASP A 72 6.73 -17.99 3.33
N THR A 73 7.84 -17.46 3.84
CA THR A 73 7.91 -16.90 5.21
C THR A 73 7.63 -15.41 5.25
N PHE A 74 7.49 -14.75 4.09
CA PHE A 74 7.18 -13.34 4.02
C PHE A 74 5.82 -13.04 4.68
N PRO A 75 5.69 -12.02 5.53
CA PRO A 75 4.50 -11.81 6.36
C PRO A 75 3.32 -11.19 5.59
N VAL A 76 2.93 -11.79 4.46
CA VAL A 76 1.86 -11.30 3.57
C VAL A 76 0.56 -11.07 4.32
N ALA A 77 0.22 -11.95 5.26
CA ALA A 77 -1.02 -11.89 6.03
C ALA A 77 -1.12 -10.70 7.00
N ALA A 78 -0.02 -10.00 7.25
CA ALA A 78 0.00 -8.83 8.13
C ALA A 78 -0.47 -7.55 7.42
N PHE A 79 -0.53 -7.55 6.08
CA PHE A 79 -0.96 -6.42 5.28
C PHE A 79 -2.47 -6.41 5.05
N ASP A 80 -3.03 -5.24 4.76
CA ASP A 80 -4.45 -5.06 4.40
C ASP A 80 -4.68 -5.25 2.89
N GLY A 81 -3.64 -5.02 2.10
CA GLY A 81 -3.73 -5.09 0.64
C GLY A 81 -2.42 -5.47 -0.03
N ILE A 82 -2.50 -5.70 -1.33
CA ILE A 82 -1.36 -6.04 -2.19
C ILE A 82 -1.47 -5.34 -3.54
N ALA A 83 -0.39 -4.71 -4.00
CA ALA A 83 -0.30 -4.09 -5.32
C ALA A 83 0.00 -5.16 -6.38
N ALA A 84 -1.06 -5.82 -6.87
CA ALA A 84 -0.94 -6.93 -7.81
C ALA A 84 -0.82 -6.48 -9.27
N TYR A 85 -1.23 -5.24 -9.58
CA TYR A 85 -1.15 -4.67 -10.93
C TYR A 85 -0.13 -3.54 -10.99
N GLY A 86 0.63 -3.50 -12.09
CA GLY A 86 1.65 -2.48 -12.30
C GLY A 86 2.73 -2.96 -13.24
N SER A 87 3.99 -2.83 -12.85
CA SER A 87 5.16 -3.27 -13.62
C SER A 87 5.41 -4.78 -13.58
N HIS A 88 4.51 -5.55 -12.98
CA HIS A 88 4.64 -7.00 -12.84
C HIS A 88 4.23 -7.74 -14.13
N SER A 89 4.79 -8.94 -14.33
CA SER A 89 4.34 -9.84 -15.37
C SER A 89 2.91 -10.35 -15.10
N ARG A 90 2.22 -10.82 -16.14
CA ARG A 90 0.89 -11.44 -15.97
C ARG A 90 0.92 -12.67 -15.05
N ALA A 91 2.03 -13.40 -15.05
CA ALA A 91 2.21 -14.57 -14.18
C ALA A 91 2.30 -14.13 -12.70
N ASP A 92 3.05 -13.06 -12.41
CA ASP A 92 3.16 -12.49 -11.07
C ASP A 92 1.83 -11.92 -10.60
N THR A 93 1.11 -11.22 -11.46
CA THR A 93 -0.24 -10.72 -11.17
C THR A 93 -1.16 -11.87 -10.73
N THR A 94 -1.14 -13.01 -11.43
CA THR A 94 -1.94 -14.19 -11.06
C THR A 94 -1.54 -14.76 -9.70
N ARG A 95 -0.24 -14.82 -9.42
CA ARG A 95 0.32 -15.23 -8.12
C ARG A 95 -0.17 -14.31 -7.00
N TYR A 96 -0.07 -13.00 -7.19
CA TYR A 96 -0.49 -12.00 -6.19
C TYR A 96 -2.00 -12.01 -5.95
N HIS A 97 -2.81 -12.22 -6.97
CA HIS A 97 -4.25 -12.45 -6.80
C HIS A 97 -4.56 -13.70 -5.96
N THR A 98 -3.79 -14.76 -6.14
CA THR A 98 -3.94 -15.98 -5.34
C THR A 98 -3.61 -15.72 -3.88
N LEU A 99 -2.53 -14.98 -3.60
CA LEU A 99 -2.16 -14.55 -2.26
C LEU A 99 -3.23 -13.64 -1.66
N ALA A 100 -3.71 -12.65 -2.40
CA ALA A 100 -4.77 -11.76 -1.95
C ALA A 100 -6.01 -12.54 -1.49
N ARG A 101 -6.50 -13.47 -2.32
CA ARG A 101 -7.66 -14.31 -1.96
C ARG A 101 -7.41 -15.18 -0.74
N ARG A 102 -6.20 -15.76 -0.63
CA ARG A 102 -5.83 -16.63 0.50
C ARG A 102 -5.83 -15.88 1.83
N HIS A 103 -5.40 -14.61 1.83
CA HIS A 103 -5.21 -13.81 3.03
C HIS A 103 -6.28 -12.70 3.20
N GLY A 104 -7.27 -12.63 2.31
CA GLY A 104 -8.33 -11.62 2.40
C GLY A 104 -7.87 -10.19 2.11
N LEU A 105 -6.80 -10.01 1.32
CA LEU A 105 -6.21 -8.72 1.04
C LEU A 105 -6.95 -7.96 -0.05
N VAL A 106 -7.02 -6.64 0.10
CA VAL A 106 -7.48 -5.73 -0.97
C VAL A 106 -6.46 -5.71 -2.10
N VAL A 107 -6.92 -5.91 -3.33
CA VAL A 107 -6.05 -5.82 -4.51
C VAL A 107 -6.01 -4.38 -5.01
N THR A 108 -4.80 -3.89 -5.27
CA THR A 108 -4.56 -2.56 -5.84
C THR A 108 -3.59 -2.65 -7.02
N GLY A 109 -3.33 -1.49 -7.63
CA GLY A 109 -2.32 -1.37 -8.67
C GLY A 109 -1.91 0.08 -8.88
N GLY A 110 -0.75 0.25 -9.46
CA GLY A 110 -0.19 1.55 -9.78
C GLY A 110 0.76 1.47 -10.96
N SER A 111 0.94 2.58 -11.67
CA SER A 111 1.82 2.64 -12.84
C SER A 111 3.31 2.51 -12.51
N GLY A 112 3.71 2.68 -11.24
CA GLY A 112 5.12 2.76 -10.86
C GLY A 112 5.83 3.98 -11.48
N PHE A 113 5.08 5.03 -11.84
CA PHE A 113 5.63 6.24 -12.41
C PHE A 113 6.45 6.98 -11.35
N LEU A 114 7.72 7.25 -11.65
CA LEU A 114 8.63 8.00 -10.80
C LEU A 114 8.95 9.38 -11.37
N SER A 115 9.21 9.45 -12.68
CA SER A 115 9.53 10.69 -13.37
C SER A 115 9.37 10.51 -14.88
N GLU A 116 9.29 11.63 -15.62
CA GLU A 116 9.21 11.63 -17.09
C GLU A 116 10.46 11.03 -17.76
N ASP A 117 11.60 11.07 -17.09
CA ASP A 117 12.88 10.54 -17.57
C ASP A 117 13.00 9.02 -17.47
N LYS A 118 12.02 8.35 -16.83
CA LYS A 118 12.02 6.89 -16.63
C LYS A 118 10.85 6.21 -17.34
N PRO A 119 10.88 6.10 -18.70
CA PRO A 119 9.90 5.32 -19.43
C PRO A 119 10.01 3.82 -19.02
N PRO A 120 8.96 3.00 -19.21
CA PRO A 120 7.76 3.28 -20.01
C PRO A 120 6.55 3.75 -19.17
N HIS A 121 6.70 3.93 -17.87
CA HIS A 121 5.58 4.15 -16.97
C HIS A 121 5.06 5.59 -17.07
N ARG A 122 3.74 5.73 -17.20
CA ARG A 122 3.03 7.02 -17.14
C ARG A 122 1.91 6.94 -16.13
N PRO A 123 1.52 8.04 -15.46
CA PRO A 123 0.34 8.06 -14.61
C PRO A 123 -0.89 7.55 -15.36
N GLY A 124 -1.66 6.66 -14.72
CA GLY A 124 -2.87 6.08 -15.31
C GLY A 124 -2.66 4.96 -16.34
N THR A 125 -1.42 4.54 -16.61
CA THR A 125 -1.13 3.45 -17.55
C THR A 125 -0.91 2.12 -16.84
N VAL A 126 -1.94 1.60 -16.18
CA VAL A 126 -1.92 0.29 -15.51
C VAL A 126 -2.77 -0.68 -16.30
N ASP A 127 -2.22 -1.84 -16.67
CA ASP A 127 -3.00 -2.90 -17.26
C ASP A 127 -3.60 -3.79 -16.18
N PHE A 128 -4.91 -3.70 -16.02
CA PHE A 128 -5.68 -4.53 -15.09
C PHE A 128 -6.23 -5.80 -15.75
N TYR A 129 -5.88 -6.07 -17.00
CA TYR A 129 -6.32 -7.25 -17.76
C TYR A 129 -7.84 -7.47 -17.77
N GLY A 130 -8.62 -6.38 -17.77
CA GLY A 130 -10.09 -6.41 -17.77
C GLY A 130 -10.72 -6.52 -16.36
N HIS A 131 -9.94 -6.38 -15.30
CA HIS A 131 -10.43 -6.44 -13.91
C HIS A 131 -10.62 -5.07 -13.25
N GLU A 132 -10.48 -3.98 -14.00
CA GLU A 132 -10.56 -2.60 -13.49
C GLU A 132 -11.80 -2.32 -12.62
N PRO A 133 -13.03 -2.70 -13.05
CA PRO A 133 -14.22 -2.38 -12.26
C PRO A 133 -14.24 -3.08 -10.91
N GLN A 134 -13.80 -4.34 -10.85
CA GLN A 134 -13.76 -5.13 -9.63
C GLN A 134 -12.70 -4.62 -8.65
N VAL A 135 -11.50 -4.31 -9.16
CA VAL A 135 -10.40 -3.75 -8.36
C VAL A 135 -10.79 -2.39 -7.80
N ALA A 136 -11.33 -1.52 -8.64
CA ALA A 136 -11.78 -0.19 -8.23
C ALA A 136 -12.90 -0.26 -7.18
N ALA A 137 -13.89 -1.13 -7.37
CA ALA A 137 -15.00 -1.30 -6.44
C ALA A 137 -14.52 -1.82 -5.07
N ALA A 138 -13.67 -2.83 -5.05
CA ALA A 138 -13.11 -3.40 -3.81
C ALA A 138 -12.24 -2.36 -3.06
N PHE A 139 -11.39 -1.64 -3.78
CA PHE A 139 -10.56 -0.60 -3.21
C PHE A 139 -11.39 0.56 -2.63
N LEU A 140 -12.39 1.05 -3.36
CA LEU A 140 -13.28 2.11 -2.88
C LEU A 140 -14.09 1.68 -1.67
N ALA A 141 -14.54 0.43 -1.62
CA ALA A 141 -15.23 -0.13 -0.46
C ALA A 141 -14.32 -0.16 0.79
N ALA A 142 -13.07 -0.58 0.65
CA ALA A 142 -12.10 -0.60 1.73
C ALA A 142 -11.82 0.82 2.27
N ILE A 143 -11.62 1.80 1.39
CA ILE A 143 -11.45 3.21 1.79
C ILE A 143 -12.70 3.79 2.44
N HIS A 144 -13.89 3.38 2.01
CA HIS A 144 -15.14 3.83 2.62
C HIS A 144 -15.27 3.29 4.05
N HIS A 145 -15.04 2.02 4.25
CA HIS A 145 -15.08 1.36 5.56
C HIS A 145 -14.10 2.01 6.55
N LEU A 146 -12.86 2.24 6.12
CA LEU A 146 -11.85 2.94 6.91
C LEU A 146 -12.31 4.33 7.38
N ASN A 147 -13.00 5.07 6.52
CA ASN A 147 -13.52 6.41 6.87
C ASN A 147 -14.74 6.34 7.82
N GLU A 148 -15.54 5.28 7.77
CA GLU A 148 -16.65 5.08 8.72
C GLU A 148 -16.13 4.74 10.11
N GLU A 149 -15.13 3.86 10.21
CA GLU A 149 -14.48 3.55 11.48
C GLU A 149 -13.90 4.80 12.14
N LYS A 150 -13.18 5.63 11.39
CA LYS A 150 -12.64 6.91 11.89
C LYS A 150 -13.74 7.84 12.43
N ARG A 151 -14.92 7.88 11.82
CA ARG A 151 -16.03 8.70 12.27
C ARG A 151 -16.67 8.19 13.55
N SER A 152 -16.77 6.87 13.74
CA SER A 152 -17.33 6.28 14.95
C SER A 152 -16.43 6.54 16.16
N PHE A 153 -15.12 6.44 16.03
CA PHE A 153 -14.18 6.77 17.12
C PHE A 153 -14.24 8.22 17.57
N HIS A 154 -14.57 9.17 16.68
CA HIS A 154 -14.71 10.58 17.04
C HIS A 154 -16.05 10.91 17.73
N HIS A 155 -17.06 10.05 17.60
CA HIS A 155 -18.39 10.26 18.22
C HIS A 155 -18.44 9.75 19.66
N ASP A 156 -17.64 8.75 20.01
CA ASP A 156 -17.58 8.15 21.34
C ASP A 156 -16.63 8.89 22.31
N SER A 157 -16.01 9.97 21.86
CA SER A 157 -15.02 10.75 22.62
C SER A 157 -15.51 12.14 23.06
N ILE A 158 -16.85 12.39 23.03
CA ILE A 158 -17.47 13.67 23.49
C ILE A 158 -18.38 13.42 24.71
#